data_72292faf16ae1f9ae9ed7f0cc1472396
#
_entry.id   72292faf16ae1f9ae9ed7f0cc1472396
#
_cell.length_a   1.000
_cell.length_b   1.000
_cell.length_c   1.000
_cell.angle_alpha   90.00
_cell.angle_beta   90.00
_cell.angle_gamma   90.00
#
_symmetry.space_group_name_H-M   'P 1'
#
loop_
_entity.id
_entity.type
_entity.pdbx_description
1 polymer ?
#
loop_
_entity_poly.entity_id
_entity_poly.type
_entity_poly.pdbx_seq_one_letter_code
_entity_poly.pdbx_strand_id
1 'polypeptide(L)'
;THFAVALKYTAGQASAPEVIAMGRGQIALQIIERAKNAKITTLRIPILARALYYTSDIGGEIAEGLYNAVAVILAYVFRIESGESIEMPELTLPQEFRFDENGNIDEGRF
;
A
#
# COMPACT_ATOMS: atom_id res chain seq x y z
N THR A 1 14.82 -3.61 -4.85
CA THR A 1 13.99 -4.72 -4.38
C THR A 1 12.51 -4.35 -4.48
N HIS A 2 11.70 -5.26 -4.99
CA HIS A 2 10.27 -5.04 -5.08
C HIS A 2 9.59 -5.38 -3.76
N PHE A 3 8.59 -4.60 -3.41
CA PHE A 3 7.69 -4.89 -2.30
C PHE A 3 6.26 -4.86 -2.83
N ALA A 4 5.40 -5.72 -2.31
CA ALA A 4 3.99 -5.72 -2.67
C ALA A 4 3.14 -6.01 -1.45
N VAL A 5 2.05 -5.30 -1.31
CA VAL A 5 1.08 -5.52 -0.24
C VAL A 5 -0.30 -5.45 -0.88
N ALA A 6 -1.10 -6.47 -0.64
CA ALA A 6 -2.49 -6.53 -1.12
C ALA A 6 -3.42 -6.21 0.03
N LEU A 7 -4.32 -5.28 -0.20
CA LEU A 7 -5.28 -4.84 0.81
C LEU A 7 -6.69 -5.21 0.38
N LYS A 8 -7.49 -5.63 1.34
CA LYS A 8 -8.91 -5.86 1.13
C LYS A 8 -9.68 -4.79 1.88
N TYR A 9 -10.53 -4.08 1.16
CA TYR A 9 -11.37 -3.04 1.76
C TYR A 9 -12.75 -3.07 1.11
N THR A 10 -13.78 -3.02 1.93
CA THR A 10 -15.16 -2.95 1.45
C THR A 10 -15.68 -1.55 1.75
N ALA A 11 -16.13 -0.85 0.71
CA ALA A 11 -16.66 0.49 0.86
C ALA A 11 -17.84 0.49 1.82
N GLY A 12 -17.88 1.49 2.70
CA GLY A 12 -18.95 1.62 3.67
C GLY A 12 -18.72 0.90 4.99
N GLN A 13 -17.66 0.09 5.09
CA GLN A 13 -17.31 -0.53 6.35
C GLN A 13 -16.55 0.43 7.25
N ALA A 14 -16.77 0.31 8.54
CA ALA A 14 -16.11 1.17 9.53
C ALA A 14 -14.69 0.70 9.85
N SER A 15 -14.35 -0.55 9.53
CA SER A 15 -13.05 -1.12 9.88
C SER A 15 -11.98 -0.71 8.87
N ALA A 16 -10.72 -0.73 9.32
CA ALA A 16 -9.58 -0.46 8.47
C ALA A 16 -9.38 -1.57 7.43
N PRO A 17 -8.69 -1.29 6.32
CA PRO A 17 -8.35 -2.32 5.36
C PRO A 17 -7.54 -3.44 5.99
N GLU A 18 -7.75 -4.65 5.50
CA GLU A 18 -7.05 -5.83 5.97
C GLU A 18 -5.94 -6.19 4.99
N VAL A 19 -4.79 -6.59 5.51
CA VAL A 19 -3.68 -7.07 4.68
C VAL A 19 -3.92 -8.55 4.38
N ILE A 20 -4.10 -8.87 3.10
CA ILE A 20 -4.38 -10.25 2.69
C ILE A 20 -3.17 -10.94 2.06
N ALA A 21 -2.19 -10.18 1.60
CA ALA A 21 -0.95 -10.74 1.08
C ALA A 21 0.14 -9.68 1.15
N MET A 22 1.37 -10.11 1.36
CA MET A 22 2.50 -9.21 1.31
C MET A 22 3.78 -10.00 1.04
N GLY A 23 4.74 -9.35 0.40
CA GLY A 23 6.00 -9.99 0.09
C GLY A 23 7.01 -9.02 -0.44
N ARG A 24 8.24 -9.50 -0.57
CA ARG A 24 9.34 -8.75 -1.19
C ARG A 24 10.06 -9.66 -2.18
N GLY A 25 10.80 -9.03 -3.09
CA GLY A 25 11.55 -9.78 -4.10
C GLY A 25 10.64 -10.59 -5.00
N GLN A 26 10.94 -11.86 -5.17
CA GLN A 26 10.18 -12.74 -6.06
C GLN A 26 8.73 -12.91 -5.62
N ILE A 27 8.50 -12.96 -4.32
CA ILE A 27 7.14 -13.07 -3.80
C ILE A 27 6.33 -11.83 -4.15
N ALA A 28 6.95 -10.66 -4.07
CA ALA A 28 6.28 -9.43 -4.47
C ALA A 28 5.87 -9.47 -5.94
N LEU A 29 6.76 -9.95 -6.81
CA LEU A 29 6.46 -10.06 -8.24
C LEU A 29 5.32 -11.03 -8.51
N GLN A 30 5.25 -12.13 -7.77
CA GLN A 30 4.16 -13.08 -7.90
C GLN A 30 2.82 -12.47 -7.47
N ILE A 31 2.82 -11.69 -6.39
CA ILE A 31 1.61 -10.99 -5.93
C ILE A 31 1.12 -10.03 -7.00
N ILE A 32 2.05 -9.24 -7.56
CA ILE A 32 1.70 -8.26 -8.60
C ILE A 32 1.13 -8.95 -9.83
N GLU A 33 1.76 -10.06 -10.25
CA GLU A 33 1.28 -10.80 -11.42
C GLU A 33 -0.12 -11.36 -11.19
N ARG A 34 -0.36 -11.96 -10.03
CA ARG A 34 -1.69 -12.48 -9.70
C ARG A 34 -2.74 -11.38 -9.68
N ALA A 35 -2.40 -10.22 -9.14
CA ALA A 35 -3.32 -9.10 -9.11
C ALA A 35 -3.68 -8.65 -10.51
N LYS A 36 -2.68 -8.54 -11.40
CA LYS A 36 -2.92 -8.14 -12.78
C LYS A 36 -3.78 -9.15 -13.52
N ASN A 37 -3.52 -10.44 -13.32
CA ASN A 37 -4.29 -11.51 -13.96
C ASN A 37 -5.74 -11.52 -13.47
N ALA A 38 -5.98 -11.12 -12.23
CA ALA A 38 -7.32 -11.01 -11.66
C ALA A 38 -7.96 -9.66 -11.94
N LYS A 39 -7.30 -8.79 -12.69
CA LYS A 39 -7.77 -7.44 -13.04
C LYS A 39 -8.01 -6.57 -11.82
N ILE A 40 -7.20 -6.74 -10.80
CA ILE A 40 -7.21 -5.91 -9.61
C ILE A 40 -6.33 -4.69 -9.88
N THR A 41 -6.79 -3.51 -9.52
CA THR A 41 -6.02 -2.28 -9.68
C THR A 41 -4.73 -2.38 -8.88
N THR A 42 -3.59 -2.17 -9.56
CA THR A 42 -2.28 -2.17 -8.91
C THR A 42 -1.64 -0.81 -9.10
N LEU A 43 -1.07 -0.29 -8.02
CA LEU A 43 -0.38 0.99 -8.03
C LEU A 43 1.05 0.79 -7.55
N ARG A 44 1.97 1.58 -8.10
CA ARG A 44 3.37 1.51 -7.70
C ARG A 44 3.67 2.70 -6.78
N ILE A 45 3.71 2.44 -5.49
CA ILE A 45 3.99 3.47 -4.47
C ILE A 45 4.99 2.88 -3.48
N PRO A 46 6.29 2.90 -3.83
CA PRO A 46 7.31 2.19 -3.04
C PRO A 46 7.35 2.58 -1.57
N ILE A 47 7.22 3.86 -1.24
CA ILE A 47 7.29 4.27 0.17
C ILE A 47 6.14 3.69 0.98
N LEU A 48 4.95 3.62 0.39
CA LEU A 48 3.79 3.06 1.09
C LEU A 48 3.89 1.54 1.17
N ALA A 49 4.33 0.89 0.09
CA ALA A 49 4.49 -0.56 0.09
C ALA A 49 5.47 -1.00 1.19
N ARG A 50 6.60 -0.30 1.32
CA ARG A 50 7.56 -0.62 2.39
C ARG A 50 6.98 -0.38 3.77
N ALA A 51 6.30 0.75 3.96
CA ALA A 51 5.70 1.05 5.25
C ALA A 51 4.70 -0.03 5.67
N LEU A 52 3.84 -0.44 4.75
CA LEU A 52 2.87 -1.49 5.02
C LEU A 52 3.56 -2.83 5.28
N TYR A 53 4.57 -3.15 4.48
CA TYR A 53 5.28 -4.43 4.61
C TYR A 53 5.93 -4.58 5.99
N TYR A 54 6.59 -3.52 6.46
CA TYR A 54 7.34 -3.59 7.72
C TYR A 54 6.50 -3.40 8.96
N THR A 55 5.25 -2.98 8.83
CA THR A 55 4.38 -2.72 9.99
C THR A 55 3.12 -3.57 10.02
N SER A 56 2.94 -4.47 9.06
CA SER A 56 1.71 -5.26 8.97
C SER A 56 1.97 -6.74 9.13
N ASP A 57 0.92 -7.46 9.48
CA ASP A 57 0.88 -8.92 9.44
C ASP A 57 -0.26 -9.33 8.51
N ILE A 58 -0.08 -10.46 7.82
CA ILE A 58 -1.14 -11.00 6.97
C ILE A 58 -2.32 -11.36 7.84
N GLY A 59 -3.50 -10.93 7.43
CA GLY A 59 -4.74 -11.14 8.17
C GLY A 59 -5.04 -10.03 9.16
N GLY A 60 -4.11 -9.10 9.37
CA GLY A 60 -4.30 -7.99 10.30
C GLY A 60 -4.69 -6.70 9.61
N GLU A 61 -5.04 -5.73 10.42
CA GLU A 61 -5.33 -4.39 9.94
C GLU A 61 -4.05 -3.58 9.83
N ILE A 62 -4.08 -2.54 9.00
CA ILE A 62 -2.92 -1.66 8.85
C ILE A 62 -2.73 -0.82 10.11
N ALA A 63 -1.50 -0.32 10.31
CA ALA A 63 -1.18 0.55 11.44
C ALA A 63 -1.95 1.87 11.34
N GLU A 64 -2.36 2.41 12.49
CA GLU A 64 -3.10 3.67 12.54
C GLU A 64 -2.37 4.82 11.86
N GLY A 65 -1.05 4.87 12.01
CA GLY A 65 -0.26 5.93 11.39
C GLY A 65 -0.29 5.92 9.86
N LEU A 66 -0.79 4.84 9.25
CA LEU A 66 -0.93 4.73 7.80
C LEU A 66 -2.37 4.90 7.33
N TYR A 67 -3.32 5.08 8.23
CA TYR A 67 -4.74 5.21 7.84
C TYR A 67 -4.95 6.32 6.83
N ASN A 68 -4.38 7.50 7.08
CA ASN A 68 -4.59 8.65 6.21
C ASN A 68 -4.03 8.41 4.81
N ALA A 69 -2.80 7.90 4.73
CA ALA A 69 -2.16 7.65 3.44
C ALA A 69 -2.95 6.59 2.64
N VAL A 70 -3.37 5.52 3.31
CA VAL A 70 -4.13 4.47 2.63
C VAL A 70 -5.50 4.98 2.21
N ALA A 71 -6.16 5.80 3.05
CA ALA A 71 -7.45 6.39 2.70
C ALA A 71 -7.36 7.26 1.44
N VAL A 72 -6.29 8.05 1.34
CA VAL A 72 -6.06 8.90 0.15
C VAL A 72 -5.91 8.02 -1.10
N ILE A 73 -5.16 6.93 -1.00
CA ILE A 73 -4.95 6.02 -2.12
C ILE A 73 -6.24 5.28 -2.48
N LEU A 74 -7.02 4.82 -1.50
CA LEU A 74 -8.28 4.16 -1.78
C LEU A 74 -9.27 5.11 -2.48
N ALA A 75 -9.33 6.36 -2.05
CA ALA A 75 -10.17 7.35 -2.71
C ALA A 75 -9.74 7.54 -4.16
N TYR A 76 -8.44 7.58 -4.42
CA TYR A 76 -7.91 7.68 -5.77
C TYR A 76 -8.32 6.46 -6.61
N VAL A 77 -8.15 5.26 -6.06
CA VAL A 77 -8.51 4.02 -6.76
C VAL A 77 -9.98 4.01 -7.13
N PHE A 78 -10.87 4.36 -6.19
CA PHE A 78 -12.30 4.39 -6.47
C PHE A 78 -12.63 5.37 -7.59
N ARG A 79 -11.95 6.51 -7.64
CA ARG A 79 -12.22 7.51 -8.67
C ARG A 79 -11.74 7.03 -10.05
N ILE A 80 -10.54 6.44 -10.14
CA ILE A 80 -10.09 5.93 -11.44
C ILE A 80 -10.91 4.74 -11.90
N GLU A 81 -11.39 3.90 -11.00
CA GLU A 81 -12.25 2.78 -11.35
C GLU A 81 -13.64 3.25 -11.80
N SER A 82 -14.03 4.45 -11.41
CA SER A 82 -15.27 5.09 -11.88
C SER A 82 -15.09 5.79 -13.23
N GLY A 83 -13.90 5.69 -13.81
CA GLY A 83 -13.65 6.27 -15.12
C GLY A 83 -13.06 7.67 -15.11
N GLU A 84 -12.76 8.22 -13.94
CA GLU A 84 -12.15 9.55 -13.86
C GLU A 84 -10.68 9.50 -14.27
N SER A 85 -10.22 10.56 -14.91
CA SER A 85 -8.81 10.72 -15.28
C SER A 85 -8.20 11.77 -14.37
N ILE A 86 -7.57 11.34 -13.29
CA ILE A 86 -6.98 12.21 -12.29
C ILE A 86 -5.54 11.78 -12.02
N GLU A 87 -4.74 12.71 -11.52
CA GLU A 87 -3.36 12.40 -11.16
C GLU A 87 -3.31 11.67 -9.83
N MET A 88 -2.31 10.78 -9.70
CA MET A 88 -2.06 10.12 -8.43
C MET A 88 -1.63 11.16 -7.40
N PRO A 89 -2.26 11.18 -6.22
CA PRO A 89 -1.89 12.14 -5.19
C PRO A 89 -0.50 11.86 -4.64
N GLU A 90 0.18 12.91 -4.20
CA GLU A 90 1.42 12.76 -3.47
C GLU A 90 1.12 12.32 -2.06
N LEU A 91 1.93 11.39 -1.55
CA LEU A 91 1.77 10.90 -0.19
C LEU A 91 2.87 11.44 0.70
N THR A 92 2.48 11.84 1.90
CA THR A 92 3.42 12.17 2.97
C THR A 92 3.17 11.19 4.10
N LEU A 93 4.22 10.45 4.48
CA LEU A 93 4.13 9.52 5.58
C LEU A 93 4.79 10.13 6.83
N PRO A 94 4.27 9.80 8.03
CA PRO A 94 4.98 10.16 9.26
C PRO A 94 6.40 9.60 9.23
N GLN A 95 7.34 10.29 9.88
CA GLN A 95 8.75 9.91 9.86
C GLN A 95 8.97 8.46 10.28
N GLU A 96 8.23 8.01 11.29
CA GLU A 96 8.38 6.65 11.82
C GLU A 96 7.86 5.57 10.88
N PHE A 97 7.27 5.95 9.73
CA PHE A 97 6.82 5.01 8.71
C PHE A 97 7.62 5.12 7.42
N ARG A 98 8.71 5.88 7.41
CA ARG A 98 9.55 6.03 6.21
C ARG A 98 10.69 5.03 6.26
N PHE A 99 10.42 3.83 5.78
CA PHE A 99 11.40 2.74 5.77
C PHE A 99 12.18 2.71 4.48
N ASP A 100 13.46 2.32 4.59
CA ASP A 100 14.24 1.96 3.41
C ASP A 100 14.01 0.47 3.07
N GLU A 101 14.73 -0.05 2.07
CA GLU A 101 14.55 -1.44 1.63
C GLU A 101 14.92 -2.46 2.70
N ASN A 102 15.72 -2.08 3.67
CA ASN A 102 16.21 -2.98 4.70
C ASN A 102 15.38 -2.89 5.98
N GLY A 103 14.32 -2.08 5.98
CA GLY A 103 13.47 -1.93 7.15
C GLY A 103 13.98 -0.94 8.16
N ASN A 104 14.99 -0.15 7.80
CA ASN A 104 15.50 0.92 8.67
C ASN A 104 14.74 2.20 8.37
N ILE A 105 14.56 3.01 9.42
CA ILE A 105 13.90 4.31 9.22
C ILE A 105 14.80 5.21 8.38
N ASP A 106 14.25 5.75 7.32
CA ASP A 106 14.92 6.72 6.47
C ASP A 106 14.74 8.10 7.08
N GLU A 107 15.82 8.66 7.61
CA GLU A 107 15.74 9.93 8.31
C GLU A 107 15.75 11.14 7.38
N GLY A 108 15.71 10.90 6.08
CA GLY A 108 15.67 12.00 5.13
C GLY A 108 16.97 12.80 5.11
N ARG A 109 18.05 12.14 5.29
CA ARG A 109 19.37 12.78 5.32
C ARG A 109 19.75 13.30 3.96
N PHE A 110 20.50 14.34 4.01
CA PHE A 110 20.97 14.99 2.79
C PHE A 110 22.46 15.25 2.88
#